data_4d18c68713cbb60db54405f66f38513c
#
_entry.id   4d18c68713cbb60db54405f66f38513c
#
_cell.length_a   1.000
_cell.length_b   1.000
_cell.length_c   1.000
_cell.angle_alpha   90.00
_cell.angle_beta   90.00
_cell.angle_gamma   90.00
#
_symmetry.space_group_name_H-M   'P 1'
#
loop_
_entity.id
_entity.type
_entity.pdbx_description
1 polymer ?
#
loop_
_entity_poly.entity_id
_entity_poly.type
_entity_poly.pdbx_seq_one_letter_code
_entity_poly.pdbx_strand_id
1 'polypeptide(L)'
;MTAFVEPVHLTGDRWVSLEPLTSAHAPEIVAATADVRPLWFTSAPTPDTAQEWIDGRLAVQHPDTGLTFVVRALGGEVVGSSSYCHVDAPNRRLEIGYTWYRQDVRRSGVNTECKLLMLGHAFEQLGCVAVEFRTHFFNSTSRAAIERLGAKRDGILRSHQLLPDGSRRDTV
;
A
#
# COMPACT_ATOMS: atom_id res chain seq x y z
N MET A 1 -14.23 3.38 22.57
CA MET A 1 -13.86 2.20 21.73
C MET A 1 -12.43 2.43 21.30
N THR A 2 -11.56 1.47 21.46
CA THR A 2 -10.20 1.53 20.91
C THR A 2 -10.28 1.56 19.40
N ALA A 3 -9.47 2.40 18.76
CA ALA A 3 -9.34 2.50 17.31
C ALA A 3 -8.94 1.13 16.72
N PHE A 4 -9.48 0.75 15.55
CA PHE A 4 -9.18 -0.55 14.97
C PHE A 4 -7.77 -0.62 14.37
N VAL A 5 -7.34 0.46 13.71
CA VAL A 5 -5.98 0.58 13.17
C VAL A 5 -5.30 1.80 13.79
N GLU A 6 -4.46 1.58 14.79
CA GLU A 6 -3.65 2.64 15.40
C GLU A 6 -2.30 2.79 14.69
N PRO A 7 -1.69 3.98 14.70
CA PRO A 7 -0.34 4.17 14.19
C PRO A 7 0.64 3.22 14.87
N VAL A 8 1.38 2.45 14.06
CA VAL A 8 2.32 1.43 14.51
C VAL A 8 3.57 1.42 13.65
N HIS A 9 4.71 1.10 14.26
CA HIS A 9 5.94 0.80 13.54
C HIS A 9 6.08 -0.72 13.42
N LEU A 10 6.38 -1.19 12.20
CA LEU A 10 6.62 -2.60 11.92
C LEU A 10 8.05 -2.76 11.41
N THR A 11 8.82 -3.63 12.04
CA THR A 11 10.24 -3.82 11.71
C THR A 11 10.49 -5.22 11.22
N GLY A 12 11.04 -5.35 10.03
CA GLY A 12 11.52 -6.60 9.47
C GLY A 12 12.98 -6.84 9.80
N ASP A 13 13.42 -8.07 9.55
CA ASP A 13 14.77 -8.51 9.91
C ASP A 13 15.78 -8.32 8.77
N ARG A 14 15.33 -8.20 7.52
CA ARG A 14 16.22 -8.32 6.35
C ARG A 14 16.16 -7.16 5.36
N TRP A 15 15.00 -6.57 5.15
CA TRP A 15 14.81 -5.66 4.03
C TRP A 15 14.24 -4.32 4.42
N VAL A 16 13.20 -4.30 5.28
CA VAL A 16 12.42 -3.07 5.49
C VAL A 16 11.95 -2.87 6.92
N SER A 17 11.69 -1.61 7.23
CA SER A 17 10.80 -1.18 8.29
C SER A 17 9.69 -0.31 7.73
N LEU A 18 8.55 -0.28 8.41
CA LEU A 18 7.38 0.51 8.06
C LEU A 18 7.07 1.46 9.20
N GLU A 19 6.86 2.72 8.87
CA GLU A 19 6.43 3.74 9.83
C GLU A 19 5.22 4.50 9.31
N PRO A 20 4.35 5.02 10.19
CA PRO A 20 3.20 5.80 9.78
C PRO A 20 3.60 7.03 8.96
N LEU A 21 2.89 7.28 7.85
CA LEU A 21 3.09 8.47 7.05
C LEU A 21 2.77 9.73 7.87
N THR A 22 3.66 10.72 7.79
CA THR A 22 3.47 12.07 8.30
C THR A 22 3.90 13.09 7.25
N SER A 23 3.54 14.36 7.44
CA SER A 23 3.99 15.45 6.56
C SER A 23 5.51 15.64 6.54
N ALA A 24 6.20 15.23 7.60
CA ALA A 24 7.67 15.32 7.68
C ALA A 24 8.38 14.43 6.64
N HIS A 25 7.71 13.40 6.12
CA HIS A 25 8.27 12.51 5.09
C HIS A 25 8.29 13.12 3.68
N ALA A 26 7.73 14.32 3.47
CA ALA A 26 7.59 14.91 2.14
C ALA A 26 8.91 14.98 1.35
N PRO A 27 10.03 15.49 1.92
CA PRO A 27 11.28 15.56 1.15
C PRO A 27 11.81 14.18 0.73
N GLU A 28 11.69 13.18 1.60
CA GLU A 28 12.18 11.83 1.34
C GLU A 28 11.30 11.11 0.31
N ILE A 29 9.97 11.31 0.36
CA ILE A 29 9.05 10.74 -0.63
C ILE A 29 9.28 11.38 -2.00
N VAL A 30 9.43 12.69 -2.09
CA VAL A 30 9.80 13.38 -3.34
C VAL A 30 11.08 12.76 -3.92
N ALA A 31 12.11 12.60 -3.12
CA ALA A 31 13.36 11.98 -3.55
C ALA A 31 13.16 10.53 -4.01
N ALA A 32 12.38 9.74 -3.27
CA ALA A 32 12.10 8.34 -3.60
C ALA A 32 11.26 8.17 -4.88
N THR A 33 10.48 9.17 -5.26
CA THR A 33 9.65 9.13 -6.47
C THR A 33 10.40 9.47 -7.76
N ALA A 34 11.62 10.02 -7.67
CA ALA A 34 12.40 10.44 -8.84
C ALA A 34 12.62 9.30 -9.87
N ASP A 35 12.67 8.06 -9.39
CA ASP A 35 12.86 6.87 -10.22
C ASP A 35 11.56 6.07 -10.44
N VAL A 36 10.44 6.55 -9.91
CA VAL A 36 9.15 5.86 -10.09
C VAL A 36 8.57 6.18 -11.46
N ARG A 37 8.26 5.13 -12.22
CA ARG A 37 7.57 5.25 -13.51
C ARG A 37 6.13 4.76 -13.34
N PRO A 38 5.17 5.65 -13.09
CA PRO A 38 3.79 5.26 -12.94
C PRO A 38 3.25 4.76 -14.29
N LEU A 39 2.46 3.71 -14.22
CA LEU A 39 1.66 3.25 -15.35
C LEU A 39 0.28 3.89 -15.25
N TRP A 40 -0.40 4.09 -16.39
CA TRP A 40 -1.71 4.75 -16.44
C TRP A 40 -2.77 4.14 -15.50
N PHE A 41 -2.60 2.89 -15.11
CA PHE A 41 -3.49 2.17 -14.20
C PHE A 41 -2.98 2.10 -12.75
N THR A 42 -1.95 2.87 -12.38
CA THR A 42 -1.39 2.90 -11.02
C THR A 42 -1.50 4.28 -10.40
N SER A 43 -1.58 4.35 -9.10
CA SER A 43 -1.64 5.58 -8.31
C SER A 43 -0.29 5.92 -7.65
N ALA A 44 0.82 5.44 -8.21
CA ALA A 44 2.14 5.78 -7.70
C ALA A 44 2.43 7.26 -7.97
N PRO A 45 2.95 8.01 -6.98
CA PRO A 45 3.30 9.41 -7.17
C PRO A 45 4.52 9.57 -8.08
N THR A 46 4.64 10.76 -8.66
CA THR A 46 5.84 11.28 -9.31
C THR A 46 6.40 12.42 -8.46
N PRO A 47 7.62 12.93 -8.70
CA PRO A 47 8.12 14.09 -7.96
C PRO A 47 7.15 15.28 -7.96
N ASP A 48 6.50 15.54 -9.10
CA ASP A 48 5.55 16.66 -9.26
C ASP A 48 4.23 16.45 -8.52
N THR A 49 3.83 15.21 -8.29
CA THR A 49 2.56 14.86 -7.63
C THR A 49 2.74 14.32 -6.21
N ALA A 50 3.97 14.23 -5.74
CA ALA A 50 4.27 13.62 -4.44
C ALA A 50 3.62 14.36 -3.26
N GLN A 51 3.60 15.70 -3.29
CA GLN A 51 2.96 16.48 -2.23
C GLN A 51 1.44 16.26 -2.21
N GLU A 52 0.79 16.35 -3.37
CA GLU A 52 -0.66 16.09 -3.49
C GLU A 52 -1.01 14.66 -3.03
N TRP A 53 -0.15 13.69 -3.39
CA TRP A 53 -0.33 12.31 -2.95
C TRP A 53 -0.22 12.19 -1.43
N ILE A 54 0.76 12.83 -0.79
CA ILE A 54 0.93 12.84 0.67
C ILE A 54 -0.30 13.44 1.34
N ASP A 55 -0.73 14.63 0.90
CA ASP A 55 -1.87 15.34 1.46
C ASP A 55 -3.14 14.49 1.34
N GLY A 56 -3.35 13.86 0.18
CA GLY A 56 -4.47 12.95 -0.04
C GLY A 56 -4.42 11.70 0.84
N ARG A 57 -3.23 11.15 1.12
CA ARG A 57 -3.09 10.01 2.04
C ARG A 57 -3.33 10.40 3.49
N LEU A 58 -2.81 11.56 3.93
CA LEU A 58 -3.02 12.07 5.28
C LEU A 58 -4.49 12.44 5.53
N ALA A 59 -5.17 13.01 4.54
CA ALA A 59 -6.58 13.39 4.65
C ALA A 59 -7.53 12.21 4.91
N VAL A 60 -7.16 11.00 4.45
CA VAL A 60 -7.96 9.76 4.65
C VAL A 60 -7.37 8.86 5.75
N GLN A 61 -6.30 9.28 6.41
CA GLN A 61 -5.67 8.51 7.47
C GLN A 61 -6.43 8.71 8.78
N HIS A 62 -7.17 7.69 9.16
CA HIS A 62 -7.94 7.65 10.39
C HIS A 62 -8.05 6.18 10.85
N PRO A 63 -8.10 5.92 12.16
CA PRO A 63 -8.17 4.55 12.68
C PRO A 63 -9.26 3.66 12.10
N ASP A 64 -10.37 4.25 11.68
CA ASP A 64 -11.51 3.51 11.11
C ASP A 64 -11.51 3.48 9.57
N THR A 65 -10.57 4.15 8.90
CA THR A 65 -10.53 4.20 7.44
C THR A 65 -9.23 3.67 6.85
N GLY A 66 -8.10 3.85 7.53
CA GLY A 66 -6.82 3.32 7.08
C GLY A 66 -5.59 4.00 7.67
N LEU A 67 -4.45 3.41 7.39
CA LEU A 67 -3.13 3.87 7.81
C LEU A 67 -2.16 3.71 6.63
N THR A 68 -1.52 4.80 6.24
CA THR A 68 -0.48 4.75 5.23
C THR A 68 0.89 4.62 5.89
N PHE A 69 1.68 3.69 5.39
CA PHE A 69 3.06 3.47 5.82
C PHE A 69 4.04 4.00 4.79
N VAL A 70 5.08 4.63 5.27
CA VAL A 70 6.33 4.80 4.56
C VAL A 70 7.15 3.52 4.73
N VAL A 71 7.71 3.00 3.65
CA VAL A 71 8.57 1.82 3.67
C VAL A 71 10.01 2.28 3.54
N ARG A 72 10.80 1.98 4.58
CA ARG A 72 12.24 2.25 4.60
C ARG A 72 13.03 0.97 4.36
N ALA A 73 14.09 1.03 3.58
CA ALA A 73 15.11 0.00 3.59
C ALA A 73 15.86 0.01 4.95
N LEU A 74 16.55 -1.08 5.30
CA LEU A 74 17.33 -1.13 6.55
C LEU A 74 18.48 -0.10 6.61
N GLY A 75 18.88 0.45 5.45
CA GLY A 75 19.80 1.60 5.37
C GLY A 75 19.19 2.93 5.77
N GLY A 76 17.89 2.98 6.03
CA GLY A 76 17.14 4.14 6.49
C GLY A 76 16.46 4.95 5.39
N GLU A 77 16.81 4.76 4.11
CA GLU A 77 16.20 5.49 3.01
C GLU A 77 14.76 5.04 2.71
N VAL A 78 13.92 5.98 2.31
CA VAL A 78 12.55 5.68 1.85
C VAL A 78 12.62 5.01 0.48
N VAL A 79 12.02 3.83 0.38
CA VAL A 79 11.99 3.01 -0.84
C VAL A 79 10.59 2.78 -1.40
N GLY A 80 9.56 3.22 -0.69
CA GLY A 80 8.19 3.05 -1.15
C GLY A 80 7.14 3.38 -0.11
N SER A 81 5.93 2.95 -0.38
CA SER A 81 4.79 3.08 0.53
C SER A 81 3.80 1.94 0.33
N SER A 82 3.03 1.67 1.37
CA SER A 82 1.87 0.77 1.34
C SER A 82 0.86 1.20 2.40
N SER A 83 -0.42 0.87 2.22
CA SER A 83 -1.46 1.34 3.15
C SER A 83 -2.39 0.22 3.56
N TYR A 84 -2.88 0.27 4.79
CA TYR A 84 -4.20 -0.26 5.11
C TYR A 84 -5.25 0.73 4.61
N CYS A 85 -6.29 0.23 4.00
CA CYS A 85 -7.42 1.02 3.51
C CYS A 85 -8.70 0.19 3.54
N HIS A 86 -9.83 0.84 3.30
CA HIS A 86 -11.14 0.19 3.35
C HIS A 86 -11.33 -0.66 4.63
N VAL A 87 -10.96 -0.07 5.77
CA VAL A 87 -11.09 -0.72 7.08
C VAL A 87 -12.57 -0.95 7.39
N ASP A 88 -12.91 -2.18 7.70
CA ASP A 88 -14.24 -2.63 8.11
C ASP A 88 -14.11 -3.34 9.47
N ALA A 89 -13.99 -2.52 10.51
CA ALA A 89 -13.76 -3.00 11.87
C ALA A 89 -14.87 -3.95 12.38
N PRO A 90 -16.17 -3.69 12.14
CA PRO A 90 -17.23 -4.62 12.53
C PRO A 90 -17.07 -6.01 11.94
N ASN A 91 -16.61 -6.13 10.70
CA ASN A 91 -16.37 -7.40 10.02
C ASN A 91 -14.91 -7.88 10.16
N ARG A 92 -14.08 -7.17 10.91
CA ARG A 92 -12.66 -7.48 11.16
C ARG A 92 -11.89 -7.75 9.87
N ARG A 93 -11.98 -6.82 8.91
CA ARG A 93 -11.33 -6.92 7.60
C ARG A 93 -10.79 -5.58 7.15
N LEU A 94 -9.79 -5.61 6.30
CA LEU A 94 -9.21 -4.45 5.66
C LEU A 94 -8.59 -4.81 4.30
N GLU A 95 -8.25 -3.79 3.52
CA GLU A 95 -7.50 -3.96 2.28
C GLU A 95 -6.05 -3.47 2.48
N ILE A 96 -5.09 -4.17 1.89
CA ILE A 96 -3.72 -3.68 1.71
C ILE A 96 -3.58 -3.18 0.27
N GLY A 97 -3.40 -1.88 0.13
CA GLY A 97 -3.36 -1.22 -1.18
C GLY A 97 -2.40 -0.03 -1.26
N TYR A 98 -2.54 0.76 -2.34
CA TYR A 98 -1.76 1.97 -2.61
C TYR A 98 -0.24 1.75 -2.52
N THR A 99 0.22 0.56 -2.93
CA THR A 99 1.62 0.15 -2.84
C THR A 99 2.41 0.63 -4.05
N TRP A 100 3.53 1.28 -3.78
CA TRP A 100 4.52 1.61 -4.80
C TRP A 100 5.94 1.47 -4.21
N TYR A 101 6.90 1.21 -5.07
CA TYR A 101 8.32 1.10 -4.71
C TYR A 101 9.18 1.75 -5.77
N ARG A 102 10.35 2.24 -5.37
CA ARG A 102 11.44 2.64 -6.25
C ARG A 102 11.80 1.49 -7.19
N GLN A 103 12.32 1.85 -8.37
CA GLN A 103 12.65 0.87 -9.41
C GLN A 103 13.77 -0.08 -8.96
N ASP A 104 14.78 0.47 -8.29
CA ASP A 104 15.99 -0.25 -7.87
C ASP A 104 15.73 -1.36 -6.82
N VAL A 105 14.67 -1.24 -6.02
CA VAL A 105 14.29 -2.25 -5.02
C VAL A 105 13.25 -3.26 -5.51
N ARG A 106 12.77 -3.10 -6.75
CA ARG A 106 11.83 -4.06 -7.33
C ARG A 106 12.53 -5.40 -7.58
N ARG A 107 11.77 -6.49 -7.49
CA ARG A 107 12.25 -7.88 -7.61
C ARG A 107 13.26 -8.28 -6.53
N SER A 108 13.29 -7.56 -5.42
CA SER A 108 13.99 -7.94 -4.19
C SER A 108 13.00 -8.51 -3.15
N GLY A 109 13.47 -8.73 -1.93
CA GLY A 109 12.63 -9.14 -0.79
C GLY A 109 11.75 -8.05 -0.21
N VAL A 110 11.95 -6.77 -0.58
CA VAL A 110 11.28 -5.58 -0.02
C VAL A 110 9.75 -5.73 0.00
N ASN A 111 9.13 -6.01 -1.15
CA ASN A 111 7.66 -6.14 -1.19
C ASN A 111 7.16 -7.34 -0.39
N THR A 112 7.89 -8.44 -0.40
CA THR A 112 7.49 -9.66 0.30
C THR A 112 7.53 -9.45 1.81
N GLU A 113 8.63 -8.91 2.35
CA GLU A 113 8.75 -8.63 3.78
C GLU A 113 7.78 -7.54 4.23
N CYS A 114 7.62 -6.47 3.46
CA CYS A 114 6.62 -5.44 3.74
C CYS A 114 5.21 -6.04 3.88
N LYS A 115 4.82 -6.91 2.95
CA LYS A 115 3.50 -7.56 3.00
C LYS A 115 3.39 -8.56 4.15
N LEU A 116 4.46 -9.29 4.45
CA LEU A 116 4.49 -10.22 5.59
C LEU A 116 4.28 -9.47 6.91
N LEU A 117 4.95 -8.35 7.11
CA LEU A 117 4.78 -7.51 8.30
C LEU A 117 3.35 -6.97 8.42
N MET A 118 2.80 -6.45 7.33
CA MET A 118 1.44 -5.93 7.32
C MET A 118 0.39 -7.04 7.54
N LEU A 119 0.56 -8.19 6.91
CA LEU A 119 -0.35 -9.34 7.10
C LEU A 119 -0.26 -9.90 8.52
N GLY A 120 0.95 -10.07 9.06
CA GLY A 120 1.15 -10.51 10.44
C GLY A 120 0.47 -9.55 11.43
N HIS A 121 0.68 -8.25 11.30
CA HIS A 121 0.01 -7.26 12.14
C HIS A 121 -1.52 -7.32 11.98
N ALA A 122 -2.03 -7.43 10.75
CA ALA A 122 -3.47 -7.48 10.51
C ALA A 122 -4.13 -8.71 11.14
N PHE A 123 -3.54 -9.90 10.97
CA PHE A 123 -4.13 -11.14 11.48
C PHE A 123 -3.86 -11.35 12.97
N GLU A 124 -2.64 -11.10 13.43
CA GLU A 124 -2.20 -11.48 14.77
C GLU A 124 -2.47 -10.38 15.83
N GLN A 125 -2.41 -9.10 15.43
CA GLN A 125 -2.59 -7.98 16.37
C GLN A 125 -3.98 -7.34 16.23
N LEU A 126 -4.44 -7.07 15.01
CA LEU A 126 -5.76 -6.50 14.78
C LEU A 126 -6.88 -7.54 14.80
N GLY A 127 -6.54 -8.85 14.73
CA GLY A 127 -7.50 -9.94 14.72
C GLY A 127 -8.38 -9.96 13.47
N CYS A 128 -7.88 -9.48 12.34
CA CYS A 128 -8.59 -9.57 11.07
C CYS A 128 -8.91 -11.03 10.72
N VAL A 129 -10.10 -11.27 10.20
CA VAL A 129 -10.50 -12.58 9.64
C VAL A 129 -10.25 -12.66 8.13
N ALA A 130 -10.10 -11.51 7.48
CA ALA A 130 -9.77 -11.41 6.06
C ALA A 130 -8.94 -10.14 5.78
N VAL A 131 -7.99 -10.26 4.86
CA VAL A 131 -7.26 -9.15 4.27
C VAL A 131 -7.41 -9.22 2.75
N GLU A 132 -7.80 -8.10 2.16
CA GLU A 132 -8.03 -8.00 0.72
C GLU A 132 -6.86 -7.31 0.02
N PHE A 133 -6.70 -7.66 -1.25
CA PHE A 133 -5.87 -6.93 -2.20
C PHE A 133 -6.72 -6.63 -3.43
N ARG A 134 -6.62 -5.41 -3.96
CA ARG A 134 -7.29 -5.03 -5.19
C ARG A 134 -6.29 -4.42 -6.16
N THR A 135 -6.38 -4.82 -7.42
CA THR A 135 -5.50 -4.27 -8.45
C THR A 135 -6.23 -4.14 -9.78
N HIS A 136 -5.70 -3.32 -10.67
CA HIS A 136 -6.23 -3.19 -12.02
C HIS A 136 -6.07 -4.52 -12.80
N PHE A 137 -7.08 -4.89 -13.59
CA PHE A 137 -7.05 -6.14 -14.37
C PHE A 137 -5.78 -6.28 -15.22
N PHE A 138 -5.30 -5.21 -15.83
CA PHE A 138 -4.08 -5.21 -16.64
C PHE A 138 -2.79 -5.19 -15.81
N ASN A 139 -2.84 -5.00 -14.51
CA ASN A 139 -1.64 -5.02 -13.66
C ASN A 139 -1.19 -6.46 -13.36
N SER A 140 -0.69 -7.14 -14.37
CA SER A 140 -0.21 -8.53 -14.23
C SER A 140 0.90 -8.67 -13.21
N THR A 141 1.76 -7.68 -13.08
CA THR A 141 2.85 -7.66 -12.09
C THR A 141 2.31 -7.66 -10.66
N SER A 142 1.32 -6.82 -10.36
CA SER A 142 0.69 -6.80 -9.04
C SER A 142 -0.06 -8.09 -8.78
N ARG A 143 -0.82 -8.60 -9.75
CA ARG A 143 -1.55 -9.87 -9.62
C ARG A 143 -0.62 -11.02 -9.26
N ALA A 144 0.47 -11.19 -10.02
CA ALA A 144 1.47 -12.21 -9.75
C ALA A 144 2.14 -12.04 -8.36
N ALA A 145 2.38 -10.79 -7.94
CA ALA A 145 2.95 -10.54 -6.61
C ALA A 145 1.96 -10.90 -5.49
N ILE A 146 0.67 -10.62 -5.66
CA ILE A 146 -0.39 -10.96 -4.70
C ILE A 146 -0.58 -12.48 -4.62
N GLU A 147 -0.67 -13.16 -5.76
CA GLU A 147 -0.82 -14.62 -5.83
C GLU A 147 0.38 -15.34 -5.18
N ARG A 148 1.60 -14.80 -5.34
CA ARG A 148 2.80 -15.35 -4.68
C ARG A 148 2.76 -15.29 -3.15
N LEU A 149 2.01 -14.36 -2.57
CA LEU A 149 1.79 -14.29 -1.12
C LEU A 149 0.78 -15.36 -0.62
N GLY A 150 0.20 -16.13 -1.52
CA GLY A 150 -0.80 -17.15 -1.19
C GLY A 150 -2.25 -16.66 -1.28
N ALA A 151 -2.48 -15.40 -1.69
CA ALA A 151 -3.83 -14.88 -1.86
C ALA A 151 -4.55 -15.61 -3.01
N LYS A 152 -5.82 -15.89 -2.81
CA LYS A 152 -6.71 -16.48 -3.82
C LYS A 152 -7.50 -15.37 -4.50
N ARG A 153 -7.68 -15.52 -5.81
CA ARG A 153 -8.49 -14.61 -6.57
C ARG A 153 -9.97 -14.95 -6.40
N ASP A 154 -10.74 -14.05 -5.81
CA ASP A 154 -12.17 -14.22 -5.59
C ASP A 154 -12.99 -13.85 -6.84
N GLY A 155 -12.52 -12.89 -7.65
CA GLY A 155 -13.26 -12.51 -8.84
C GLY A 155 -12.70 -11.29 -9.57
N ILE A 156 -13.53 -10.80 -10.50
CA ILE A 156 -13.29 -9.58 -11.26
C ILE A 156 -14.51 -8.69 -11.13
N LEU A 157 -14.33 -7.51 -10.58
CA LEU A 157 -15.34 -6.45 -10.52
C LEU A 157 -15.28 -5.66 -11.83
N ARG A 158 -16.23 -5.90 -12.73
CA ARG A 158 -16.29 -5.23 -14.05
C ARG A 158 -16.75 -3.79 -13.91
N SER A 159 -16.11 -2.89 -14.67
CA SER A 159 -16.42 -1.44 -14.66
C SER A 159 -16.50 -0.86 -13.24
N HIS A 160 -15.63 -1.34 -12.35
CA HIS A 160 -15.66 -1.06 -10.91
C HIS A 160 -15.37 0.41 -10.58
N GLN A 161 -14.53 1.05 -11.39
CA GLN A 161 -14.16 2.45 -11.22
C GLN A 161 -14.06 3.15 -12.57
N LEU A 162 -14.21 4.47 -12.56
CA LEU A 162 -13.82 5.33 -13.67
C LEU A 162 -12.41 5.85 -13.41
N LEU A 163 -11.58 5.83 -14.44
CA LEU A 163 -10.26 6.45 -14.42
C LEU A 163 -10.37 7.95 -14.77
N PRO A 164 -9.33 8.76 -14.50
CA PRO A 164 -9.35 10.20 -14.78
C PRO A 164 -9.62 10.55 -16.26
N ASP A 165 -9.27 9.66 -17.18
CA ASP A 165 -9.53 9.81 -18.62
C ASP A 165 -10.96 9.37 -19.04
N GLY A 166 -11.81 8.99 -18.08
CA GLY A 166 -13.17 8.51 -18.30
C GLY A 166 -13.26 7.04 -18.71
N SER A 167 -12.15 6.33 -18.88
CA SER A 167 -12.16 4.91 -19.17
C SER A 167 -12.61 4.08 -17.96
N ARG A 168 -13.08 2.87 -18.22
CA ARG A 168 -13.56 1.96 -17.17
C ARG A 168 -12.46 1.05 -16.70
N ARG A 169 -12.34 0.91 -15.40
CA ARG A 169 -11.42 -0.01 -14.76
C ARG A 169 -12.14 -1.26 -14.30
N ASP A 170 -11.66 -2.41 -14.75
CA ASP A 170 -11.95 -3.68 -14.10
C ASP A 170 -10.94 -3.91 -12.98
N THR A 171 -11.40 -4.40 -11.85
CA THR A 171 -10.59 -4.66 -10.65
C THR A 171 -10.61 -6.15 -10.32
N VAL A 172 -9.42 -6.70 -10.07
CA VAL A 172 -9.21 -8.07 -9.61
C VAL A 172 -8.97 -8.04 -8.12
#